data_08df4e8a1b320217fb9850fc480071b0
#
_entry.id   08df4e8a1b320217fb9850fc480071b0
#
_cell.length_a   1.000
_cell.length_b   1.000
_cell.length_c   1.000
_cell.angle_alpha   90.00
_cell.angle_beta   90.00
_cell.angle_gamma   90.00
#
_symmetry.space_group_name_H-M   'P 1'
#
loop_
_entity.id
_entity.type
_entity.pdbx_description
1 polymer ?
#
loop_
_entity_poly.entity_id
_entity_poly.type
_entity_poly.pdbx_seq_one_letter_code
_entity_poly.pdbx_strand_id
1 'polypeptide(L)'
;MNAEKPDLWRLEHEAFADGYELVCGVDEAGRGPLAGPVCAAAVILPRDLQIEGLNDSKKLTDKKRRELFDVITAQAVSYGIAFADEKEIDEINILQATFRAMARAIAALDPKPQLALIDGNRAVDFGLPVRTVVKGDSLSASIAAASILAKVTRDRLMERCAETYPQYGFEVHKGYGTKRHYEALRAFGPCEIHRKTFLKKFYENA
;
A
#
# COMPACT_ATOMS: atom_id res chain seq x y z
N MET A 1 -31.01 -4.06 -13.10
CA MET A 1 -30.79 -4.21 -11.66
C MET A 1 -29.54 -3.42 -11.32
N ASN A 2 -29.70 -2.24 -10.69
CA ASN A 2 -28.54 -1.49 -10.18
C ASN A 2 -28.01 -2.29 -8.99
N ALA A 3 -26.80 -2.84 -9.12
CA ALA A 3 -26.12 -3.40 -7.96
C ALA A 3 -25.92 -2.24 -6.96
N GLU A 4 -26.47 -2.37 -5.77
CA GLU A 4 -26.23 -1.42 -4.68
C GLU A 4 -24.72 -1.30 -4.49
N LYS A 5 -24.24 -0.05 -4.38
CA LYS A 5 -22.82 0.18 -4.05
C LYS A 5 -22.55 -0.45 -2.68
N PRO A 6 -21.45 -1.20 -2.52
CA PRO A 6 -21.12 -1.77 -1.23
C PRO A 6 -20.99 -0.66 -0.18
N ASP A 7 -21.58 -0.88 0.98
CA ASP A 7 -21.38 -0.03 2.14
C ASP A 7 -19.94 -0.21 2.63
N LEU A 8 -19.09 0.78 2.33
CA LEU A 8 -17.68 0.78 2.73
C LEU A 8 -17.49 0.96 4.24
N TRP A 9 -18.51 1.41 4.98
CA TRP A 9 -18.42 1.63 6.42
C TRP A 9 -18.86 0.42 7.25
N ARG A 10 -19.38 -0.62 6.61
CA ARG A 10 -19.93 -1.79 7.30
C ARG A 10 -18.93 -2.41 8.29
N LEU A 11 -17.68 -2.60 7.92
CA LEU A 11 -16.67 -3.24 8.79
C LEU A 11 -16.24 -2.34 9.95
N GLU A 12 -16.17 -1.04 9.72
CA GLU A 12 -15.92 -0.06 10.76
C GLU A 12 -17.12 -0.01 11.74
N HIS A 13 -18.37 -0.04 11.24
CA HIS A 13 -19.58 -0.08 12.08
C HIS A 13 -19.63 -1.35 12.94
N GLU A 14 -19.28 -2.52 12.38
CA GLU A 14 -19.15 -3.76 13.14
C GLU A 14 -18.10 -3.59 14.27
N ALA A 15 -16.95 -2.97 13.99
CA ALA A 15 -15.93 -2.72 14.99
C ALA A 15 -16.40 -1.72 16.06
N PHE A 16 -17.11 -0.67 15.69
CA PHE A 16 -17.70 0.28 16.65
C PHE A 16 -18.76 -0.37 17.55
N ALA A 17 -19.56 -1.29 16.99
CA ALA A 17 -20.55 -2.05 17.77
C ALA A 17 -19.88 -3.00 18.78
N ASP A 18 -18.68 -3.49 18.48
CA ASP A 18 -17.86 -4.30 19.38
C ASP A 18 -17.11 -3.46 20.44
N GLY A 19 -17.29 -2.13 20.46
CA GLY A 19 -16.76 -1.21 21.48
C GLY A 19 -15.43 -0.57 21.14
N TYR A 20 -14.90 -0.72 19.91
CA TYR A 20 -13.72 0.03 19.47
C TYR A 20 -14.13 1.44 19.03
N GLU A 21 -13.39 2.45 19.46
CA GLU A 21 -13.66 3.86 19.06
C GLU A 21 -12.73 4.32 17.93
N LEU A 22 -11.48 3.86 17.94
CA LEU A 22 -10.46 4.21 16.98
C LEU A 22 -10.04 2.96 16.17
N VAL A 23 -10.52 2.90 14.94
CA VAL A 23 -10.24 1.81 14.00
C VAL A 23 -9.39 2.35 12.86
N CYS A 24 -8.26 1.69 12.57
CA CYS A 24 -7.48 2.02 11.38
C CYS A 24 -7.64 0.97 10.28
N GLY A 25 -7.65 1.40 9.03
CA GLY A 25 -7.46 0.54 7.87
C GLY A 25 -6.00 0.53 7.46
N VAL A 26 -5.49 -0.61 7.01
CA VAL A 26 -4.09 -0.80 6.62
C VAL A 26 -4.02 -1.55 5.29
N ASP A 27 -3.20 -1.04 4.36
CA ASP A 27 -2.93 -1.69 3.08
C ASP A 27 -1.49 -1.39 2.61
N GLU A 28 -1.02 -2.13 1.60
CA GLU A 28 0.30 -1.97 1.02
C GLU A 28 0.28 -1.79 -0.50
N ALA A 29 1.36 -1.20 -1.01
CA ALA A 29 1.66 -1.11 -2.44
C ALA A 29 3.10 -1.55 -2.72
N GLY A 30 3.31 -2.27 -3.82
CA GLY A 30 4.66 -2.57 -4.28
C GLY A 30 5.22 -3.92 -3.84
N ARG A 31 4.41 -4.95 -3.58
CA ARG A 31 4.92 -6.31 -3.31
C ARG A 31 5.51 -7.00 -4.52
N GLY A 32 4.89 -6.85 -5.69
CA GLY A 32 5.27 -7.55 -6.92
C GLY A 32 6.40 -6.97 -7.78
N PRO A 33 6.78 -5.68 -7.68
CA PRO A 33 7.85 -5.09 -8.48
C PRO A 33 9.22 -5.73 -8.27
N LEU A 34 10.08 -5.67 -9.31
CA LEU A 34 11.48 -6.10 -9.29
C LEU A 34 12.40 -5.05 -8.64
N ALA A 35 11.92 -3.80 -8.51
CA ALA A 35 12.69 -2.69 -7.98
C ALA A 35 11.87 -1.78 -7.07
N GLY A 36 12.53 -1.13 -6.13
CA GLY A 36 11.99 -0.19 -5.17
C GLY A 36 11.36 -0.86 -3.95
N PRO A 37 11.02 -0.07 -2.92
CA PRO A 37 10.50 -0.57 -1.65
C PRO A 37 9.07 -1.08 -1.76
N VAL A 38 8.61 -1.80 -0.73
CA VAL A 38 7.21 -1.94 -0.40
C VAL A 38 6.81 -0.75 0.48
N CYS A 39 5.64 -0.18 0.20
CA CYS A 39 5.06 0.93 0.96
C CYS A 39 3.78 0.44 1.63
N ALA A 40 3.61 0.71 2.92
CA ALA A 40 2.37 0.48 3.64
C ALA A 40 1.82 1.80 4.17
N ALA A 41 0.50 1.89 4.28
CA ALA A 41 -0.17 2.99 4.94
C ALA A 41 -1.20 2.48 5.95
N ALA A 42 -1.42 3.27 7.00
CA ALA A 42 -2.47 3.07 7.98
C ALA A 42 -3.26 4.37 8.12
N VAL A 43 -4.60 4.29 8.17
CA VAL A 43 -5.47 5.48 8.18
C VAL A 43 -6.60 5.30 9.19
N ILE A 44 -6.80 6.30 10.05
CA ILE A 44 -8.00 6.45 10.88
C ILE A 44 -8.84 7.56 10.25
N LEU A 45 -10.03 7.22 9.80
CA LEU A 45 -10.99 8.20 9.27
C LEU A 45 -11.93 8.68 10.37
N PRO A 46 -12.42 9.93 10.32
CA PRO A 46 -13.57 10.35 11.11
C PRO A 46 -14.76 9.44 10.82
N ARG A 47 -15.54 9.11 11.85
CA ARG A 47 -16.69 8.22 11.74
C ARG A 47 -17.68 8.74 10.68
N ASP A 48 -18.11 7.83 9.81
CA ASP A 48 -19.08 8.10 8.73
C ASP A 48 -18.64 9.17 7.70
N LEU A 49 -17.36 9.52 7.66
CA LEU A 49 -16.83 10.44 6.66
C LEU A 49 -17.09 9.93 5.25
N GLN A 50 -17.81 10.73 4.45
CA GLN A 50 -18.08 10.42 3.05
C GLN A 50 -17.01 11.08 2.16
N ILE A 51 -16.17 10.26 1.53
CA ILE A 51 -15.20 10.72 0.53
C ILE A 51 -15.70 10.30 -0.85
N GLU A 52 -16.09 11.28 -1.65
CA GLU A 52 -16.65 11.03 -2.98
C GLU A 52 -15.64 10.33 -3.91
N GLY A 53 -16.03 9.17 -4.42
CA GLY A 53 -15.19 8.37 -5.33
C GLY A 53 -14.16 7.50 -4.63
N LEU A 54 -14.17 7.42 -3.28
CA LEU A 54 -13.35 6.46 -2.56
C LEU A 54 -13.69 5.03 -3.01
N ASN A 55 -12.69 4.29 -3.42
CA ASN A 55 -12.79 2.91 -3.88
C ASN A 55 -11.41 2.27 -3.92
N ASP A 56 -11.34 0.96 -4.23
CA ASP A 56 -10.13 0.23 -4.55
C ASP A 56 -9.21 1.05 -5.49
N SER A 57 -8.00 1.30 -5.04
CA SER A 57 -7.03 2.17 -5.75
C SER A 57 -6.71 1.69 -7.17
N LYS A 58 -6.84 0.38 -7.44
CA LYS A 58 -6.57 -0.24 -8.75
C LYS A 58 -7.67 0.09 -9.78
N LYS A 59 -8.89 0.43 -9.33
CA LYS A 59 -10.01 0.83 -10.19
C LYS A 59 -10.01 2.32 -10.52
N LEU A 60 -9.16 3.10 -9.89
CA LEU A 60 -9.07 4.55 -10.06
C LEU A 60 -8.00 4.94 -11.08
N THR A 61 -8.23 6.04 -11.79
CA THR A 61 -7.17 6.68 -12.60
C THR A 61 -6.09 7.28 -11.69
N ASP A 62 -4.88 7.49 -12.22
CA ASP A 62 -3.79 8.11 -11.45
C ASP A 62 -4.19 9.52 -10.96
N LYS A 63 -4.81 10.33 -11.82
CA LYS A 63 -5.32 11.66 -11.45
C LYS A 63 -6.28 11.58 -10.27
N LYS A 64 -7.27 10.67 -10.33
CA LYS A 64 -8.26 10.54 -9.24
C LYS A 64 -7.63 10.04 -7.94
N ARG A 65 -6.64 9.13 -8.00
CA ARG A 65 -5.90 8.71 -6.80
C ARG A 65 -5.16 9.87 -6.15
N ARG A 66 -4.50 10.74 -6.93
CA ARG A 66 -3.77 11.90 -6.42
C ARG A 66 -4.72 12.93 -5.77
N GLU A 67 -5.89 13.19 -6.40
CA GLU A 67 -6.93 14.03 -5.81
C GLU A 67 -7.41 13.45 -4.47
N LEU A 68 -7.71 12.15 -4.43
CA LEU A 68 -8.16 11.48 -3.20
C LEU A 68 -7.06 11.42 -2.13
N PHE A 69 -5.80 11.29 -2.52
CA PHE A 69 -4.68 11.36 -1.57
C PHE A 69 -4.72 12.68 -0.79
N ASP A 70 -4.88 13.80 -1.48
CA ASP A 70 -4.91 15.13 -0.83
C ASP A 70 -6.16 15.29 0.06
N VAL A 71 -7.32 14.76 -0.37
CA VAL A 71 -8.55 14.74 0.43
C VAL A 71 -8.38 13.88 1.69
N ILE A 72 -7.85 12.66 1.55
CA ILE A 72 -7.66 11.74 2.68
C ILE A 72 -6.69 12.34 3.70
N THR A 73 -5.54 12.86 3.27
CA THR A 73 -4.55 13.45 4.18
C THR A 73 -5.05 14.70 4.90
N ALA A 74 -5.96 15.46 4.28
CA ALA A 74 -6.57 16.63 4.88
C ALA A 74 -7.69 16.31 5.88
N GLN A 75 -8.39 15.17 5.72
CA GLN A 75 -9.61 14.85 6.47
C GLN A 75 -9.44 13.68 7.46
N ALA A 76 -8.38 12.88 7.34
CA ALA A 76 -8.13 11.77 8.28
C ALA A 76 -7.90 12.29 9.70
N VAL A 77 -8.37 11.55 10.69
CA VAL A 77 -8.02 11.78 12.11
C VAL A 77 -6.51 11.60 12.28
N SER A 78 -5.97 10.56 11.67
CA SER A 78 -4.53 10.28 11.65
C SER A 78 -4.20 9.37 10.48
N TYR A 79 -3.00 9.50 9.93
CA TYR A 79 -2.45 8.55 8.97
C TYR A 79 -0.95 8.36 9.19
N GLY A 80 -0.49 7.15 8.88
CA GLY A 80 0.92 6.80 8.89
C GLY A 80 1.31 6.13 7.58
N ILE A 81 2.48 6.46 7.04
CA ILE A 81 3.01 5.86 5.82
C ILE A 81 4.45 5.43 6.10
N ALA A 82 4.79 4.20 5.73
CA ALA A 82 6.12 3.66 5.97
C ALA A 82 6.56 2.74 4.84
N PHE A 83 7.87 2.54 4.76
CA PHE A 83 8.50 1.70 3.77
C PHE A 83 9.31 0.59 4.44
N ALA A 84 9.48 -0.51 3.70
CA ALA A 84 10.61 -1.43 3.84
C ALA A 84 11.33 -1.45 2.49
N ASP A 85 12.63 -1.17 2.52
CA ASP A 85 13.44 -1.02 1.32
C ASP A 85 13.79 -2.38 0.67
N GLU A 86 14.45 -2.32 -0.46
CA GLU A 86 14.87 -3.50 -1.22
C GLU A 86 15.87 -4.38 -0.45
N LYS A 87 16.65 -3.81 0.46
CA LYS A 87 17.60 -4.56 1.30
C LYS A 87 16.87 -5.36 2.37
N GLU A 88 15.91 -4.72 3.05
CA GLU A 88 15.03 -5.42 3.99
C GLU A 88 14.23 -6.53 3.28
N ILE A 89 13.73 -6.28 2.06
CA ILE A 89 13.01 -7.29 1.26
C ILE A 89 13.91 -8.49 0.94
N ASP A 90 15.14 -8.24 0.55
CA ASP A 90 16.10 -9.29 0.22
C ASP A 90 16.55 -10.08 1.46
N GLU A 91 16.63 -9.44 2.63
CA GLU A 91 17.05 -10.04 3.90
C GLU A 91 15.95 -10.93 4.51
N ILE A 92 14.71 -10.42 4.62
CA ILE A 92 13.63 -11.06 5.39
C ILE A 92 12.46 -11.56 4.55
N ASN A 93 12.53 -11.48 3.24
CA ASN A 93 11.52 -11.69 2.20
C ASN A 93 10.39 -10.64 2.18
N ILE A 94 9.65 -10.61 1.04
CA ILE A 94 8.62 -9.60 0.80
C ILE A 94 7.46 -9.64 1.80
N LEU A 95 7.09 -10.83 2.29
CA LEU A 95 5.98 -10.95 3.24
C LEU A 95 6.34 -10.30 4.58
N GLN A 96 7.50 -10.63 5.12
CA GLN A 96 7.98 -10.06 6.40
C GLN A 96 8.28 -8.57 6.27
N ALA A 97 8.86 -8.14 5.15
CA ALA A 97 9.10 -6.73 4.85
C ALA A 97 7.77 -5.93 4.77
N THR A 98 6.72 -6.51 4.17
CA THR A 98 5.38 -5.92 4.15
C THR A 98 4.83 -5.73 5.56
N PHE A 99 4.89 -6.77 6.41
CA PHE A 99 4.44 -6.66 7.80
C PHE A 99 5.24 -5.65 8.61
N ARG A 100 6.55 -5.54 8.38
CA ARG A 100 7.40 -4.53 9.02
C ARG A 100 7.00 -3.11 8.60
N ALA A 101 6.72 -2.89 7.32
CA ALA A 101 6.21 -1.60 6.83
C ALA A 101 4.82 -1.28 7.43
N MET A 102 3.90 -2.25 7.50
CA MET A 102 2.58 -2.08 8.14
C MET A 102 2.73 -1.73 9.64
N ALA A 103 3.58 -2.44 10.37
CA ALA A 103 3.85 -2.15 11.79
C ALA A 103 4.34 -0.71 11.99
N ARG A 104 5.27 -0.24 11.14
CA ARG A 104 5.77 1.15 11.17
C ARG A 104 4.68 2.15 10.85
N ALA A 105 3.81 1.87 9.87
CA ALA A 105 2.70 2.74 9.50
C ALA A 105 1.68 2.86 10.63
N ILE A 106 1.31 1.74 11.29
CA ILE A 106 0.43 1.73 12.46
C ILE A 106 1.08 2.48 13.64
N ALA A 107 2.37 2.25 13.87
CA ALA A 107 3.11 2.91 14.97
C ALA A 107 3.20 4.43 14.79
N ALA A 108 3.10 4.95 13.57
CA ALA A 108 3.12 6.39 13.28
C ALA A 108 1.79 7.09 13.57
N LEU A 109 0.70 6.35 13.79
CA LEU A 109 -0.62 6.95 14.07
C LEU A 109 -0.65 7.63 15.45
N ASP A 110 -1.28 8.80 15.52
CA ASP A 110 -1.60 9.53 16.75
C ASP A 110 -2.94 10.26 16.55
N PRO A 111 -4.01 9.92 17.29
CA PRO A 111 -4.08 8.93 18.39
C PRO A 111 -3.85 7.49 17.93
N LYS A 112 -3.48 6.62 18.89
CA LYS A 112 -3.25 5.20 18.61
C LYS A 112 -4.57 4.46 18.32
N PRO A 113 -4.61 3.58 17.30
CA PRO A 113 -5.79 2.76 17.03
C PRO A 113 -5.98 1.68 18.12
N GLN A 114 -7.23 1.28 18.30
CA GLN A 114 -7.63 0.18 19.18
C GLN A 114 -7.82 -1.13 18.41
N LEU A 115 -8.07 -1.03 17.10
CA LEU A 115 -8.23 -2.15 16.16
C LEU A 115 -7.64 -1.78 14.80
N ALA A 116 -6.97 -2.74 14.16
CA ALA A 116 -6.54 -2.61 12.78
C ALA A 116 -7.34 -3.55 11.86
N LEU A 117 -7.95 -2.99 10.81
CA LEU A 117 -8.50 -3.72 9.65
C LEU A 117 -7.40 -3.78 8.60
N ILE A 118 -6.96 -4.98 8.21
CA ILE A 118 -5.82 -5.16 7.31
C ILE A 118 -6.27 -5.83 6.02
N ASP A 119 -5.92 -5.25 4.86
CA ASP A 119 -6.14 -5.94 3.58
C ASP A 119 -5.34 -7.24 3.52
N GLY A 120 -6.02 -8.32 3.13
CA GLY A 120 -5.40 -9.63 2.97
C GLY A 120 -5.97 -10.72 3.86
N ASN A 121 -5.27 -11.86 3.89
CA ASN A 121 -5.70 -13.07 4.58
C ASN A 121 -4.71 -13.56 5.66
N ARG A 122 -3.71 -12.76 6.00
CA ARG A 122 -2.69 -13.08 7.00
C ARG A 122 -2.56 -11.95 8.02
N ALA A 123 -2.54 -12.31 9.27
CA ALA A 123 -2.26 -11.43 10.37
C ALA A 123 -0.92 -11.77 11.01
N VAL A 124 -0.28 -10.75 11.58
CA VAL A 124 0.80 -10.85 12.54
C VAL A 124 0.41 -10.05 13.77
N ASP A 125 1.08 -10.27 14.88
CA ASP A 125 0.90 -9.44 16.05
C ASP A 125 1.54 -8.06 15.83
N PHE A 126 0.71 -7.02 15.79
CA PHE A 126 1.13 -5.62 15.71
C PHE A 126 1.04 -4.90 17.07
N GLY A 127 0.82 -5.64 18.17
CA GLY A 127 0.62 -5.09 19.49
C GLY A 127 -0.77 -4.51 19.74
N LEU A 128 -1.75 -4.81 18.86
CA LEU A 128 -3.15 -4.45 18.97
C LEU A 128 -4.04 -5.50 18.27
N PRO A 129 -5.35 -5.57 18.60
CA PRO A 129 -6.30 -6.41 17.89
C PRO A 129 -6.29 -6.18 16.38
N VAL A 130 -6.38 -7.27 15.59
CA VAL A 130 -6.34 -7.23 14.14
C VAL A 130 -7.50 -8.04 13.55
N ARG A 131 -8.11 -7.51 12.48
CA ARG A 131 -9.04 -8.24 11.60
C ARG A 131 -8.51 -8.20 10.18
N THR A 132 -8.26 -9.38 9.59
CA THR A 132 -7.89 -9.48 8.19
C THR A 132 -9.13 -9.46 7.31
N VAL A 133 -9.08 -8.71 6.22
CA VAL A 133 -10.20 -8.52 5.28
C VAL A 133 -9.70 -8.80 3.86
N VAL A 134 -10.14 -9.90 3.28
CA VAL A 134 -9.81 -10.22 1.88
C VAL A 134 -10.52 -9.24 0.94
N LYS A 135 -9.76 -8.55 0.09
CA LYS A 135 -10.22 -7.44 -0.76
C LYS A 135 -10.79 -6.28 0.08
N GLY A 136 -10.15 -5.98 1.19
CA GLY A 136 -10.57 -4.94 2.12
C GLY A 136 -10.62 -3.56 1.49
N ASP A 137 -9.77 -3.28 0.52
CA ASP A 137 -9.76 -2.06 -0.29
C ASP A 137 -11.09 -1.75 -1.02
N SER A 138 -11.94 -2.76 -1.20
CA SER A 138 -13.30 -2.62 -1.76
C SER A 138 -14.43 -2.79 -0.74
N LEU A 139 -14.13 -3.05 0.54
CA LEU A 139 -15.09 -3.39 1.58
C LEU A 139 -15.02 -2.50 2.84
N SER A 140 -13.93 -1.76 3.02
CA SER A 140 -13.67 -0.89 4.17
C SER A 140 -13.21 0.48 3.70
N ALA A 141 -13.80 1.54 4.23
CA ALA A 141 -13.45 2.92 3.90
C ALA A 141 -12.01 3.25 4.33
N SER A 142 -11.61 2.82 5.51
CA SER A 142 -10.27 3.07 6.04
C SER A 142 -9.18 2.27 5.30
N ILE A 143 -9.47 1.02 4.89
CA ILE A 143 -8.54 0.24 4.05
C ILE A 143 -8.44 0.85 2.65
N ALA A 144 -9.55 1.26 2.02
CA ALA A 144 -9.54 1.95 0.73
C ALA A 144 -8.70 3.23 0.77
N ALA A 145 -8.82 4.02 1.84
CA ALA A 145 -8.01 5.20 2.06
C ALA A 145 -6.52 4.84 2.19
N ALA A 146 -6.18 3.83 2.98
CA ALA A 146 -4.80 3.34 3.14
C ALA A 146 -4.21 2.85 1.80
N SER A 147 -4.98 2.11 1.00
CA SER A 147 -4.60 1.66 -0.35
C SER A 147 -4.18 2.82 -1.25
N ILE A 148 -4.97 3.91 -1.25
CA ILE A 148 -4.66 5.12 -2.03
C ILE A 148 -3.38 5.78 -1.52
N LEU A 149 -3.22 5.95 -0.20
CA LEU A 149 -2.03 6.58 0.37
C LEU A 149 -0.77 5.77 0.07
N ALA A 150 -0.79 4.46 0.27
CA ALA A 150 0.33 3.59 -0.03
C ALA A 150 0.70 3.64 -1.53
N LYS A 151 -0.31 3.54 -2.41
CA LYS A 151 -0.11 3.53 -3.87
C LYS A 151 0.45 4.84 -4.38
N VAL A 152 -0.13 5.98 -4.04
CA VAL A 152 0.32 7.29 -4.51
C VAL A 152 1.71 7.62 -3.99
N THR A 153 1.97 7.34 -2.72
CA THR A 153 3.28 7.60 -2.10
C THR A 153 4.38 6.78 -2.77
N ARG A 154 4.12 5.48 -3.01
CA ARG A 154 5.08 4.62 -3.70
C ARG A 154 5.30 5.04 -5.15
N ASP A 155 4.24 5.38 -5.88
CA ASP A 155 4.36 5.79 -7.28
C ASP A 155 5.17 7.09 -7.41
N ARG A 156 4.95 8.09 -6.53
CA ARG A 156 5.76 9.32 -6.45
C ARG A 156 7.23 9.02 -6.15
N LEU A 157 7.52 8.04 -5.29
CA LEU A 157 8.90 7.61 -5.04
C LEU A 157 9.54 7.03 -6.29
N MET A 158 8.84 6.15 -7.00
CA MET A 158 9.37 5.53 -8.23
C MET A 158 9.56 6.52 -9.37
N GLU A 159 8.76 7.59 -9.43
CA GLU A 159 8.96 8.72 -10.34
C GLU A 159 10.27 9.46 -10.04
N ARG A 160 10.56 9.73 -8.77
CA ARG A 160 11.87 10.31 -8.36
C ARG A 160 13.05 9.35 -8.65
N CYS A 161 12.85 8.06 -8.44
CA CYS A 161 13.89 7.07 -8.81
C CYS A 161 14.19 7.07 -10.32
N ALA A 162 13.22 7.42 -11.17
CA ALA A 162 13.44 7.53 -12.61
C ALA A 162 14.38 8.70 -12.98
N GLU A 163 14.42 9.76 -12.17
CA GLU A 163 15.36 10.88 -12.36
C GLU A 163 16.80 10.42 -12.12
N THR A 164 17.03 9.54 -11.13
CA THR A 164 18.35 8.98 -10.81
C THR A 164 18.74 7.85 -11.76
N TYR A 165 17.77 7.06 -12.22
CA TYR A 165 17.98 5.87 -13.06
C TYR A 165 17.12 5.92 -14.34
N PRO A 166 17.31 6.91 -15.23
CA PRO A 166 16.42 7.17 -16.37
C PRO A 166 16.38 6.02 -17.39
N GLN A 167 17.43 5.19 -17.44
CA GLN A 167 17.52 4.07 -18.38
C GLN A 167 16.52 2.94 -18.14
N TYR A 168 15.91 2.85 -16.92
CA TYR A 168 14.98 1.77 -16.59
C TYR A 168 13.51 2.09 -16.88
N GLY A 169 13.12 3.37 -16.88
CA GLY A 169 11.73 3.79 -17.14
C GLY A 169 10.79 3.57 -15.95
N PHE A 170 11.29 3.75 -14.74
CA PHE A 170 10.52 3.59 -13.49
C PHE A 170 9.31 4.52 -13.38
N GLU A 171 9.34 5.66 -14.05
CA GLU A 171 8.21 6.60 -14.13
C GLU A 171 6.99 6.02 -14.82
N VAL A 172 7.17 4.99 -15.67
CA VAL A 172 6.06 4.32 -16.39
C VAL A 172 5.58 3.11 -15.61
N HIS A 173 6.45 2.15 -15.36
CA HIS A 173 6.07 0.83 -14.84
C HIS A 173 6.30 0.66 -13.33
N LYS A 174 6.76 1.71 -12.62
CA LYS A 174 6.91 1.72 -11.16
C LYS A 174 7.70 0.53 -10.59
N GLY A 175 8.66 0.00 -11.37
CA GLY A 175 9.49 -1.14 -11.01
C GLY A 175 8.91 -2.52 -11.32
N TYR A 176 7.69 -2.62 -11.88
CA TYR A 176 7.13 -3.91 -12.28
C TYR A 176 7.89 -4.53 -13.45
N GLY A 177 7.90 -5.87 -13.51
CA GLY A 177 8.60 -6.67 -14.54
C GLY A 177 7.89 -6.63 -15.90
N THR A 178 7.89 -5.46 -16.53
CA THR A 178 7.41 -5.27 -17.89
C THR A 178 8.51 -5.64 -18.91
N LYS A 179 8.13 -5.82 -20.20
CA LYS A 179 9.09 -6.06 -21.27
C LYS A 179 10.19 -4.99 -21.28
N ARG A 180 9.82 -3.71 -21.21
CA ARG A 180 10.77 -2.57 -21.15
C ARG A 180 11.73 -2.69 -19.97
N HIS A 181 11.25 -3.09 -18.78
CA HIS A 181 12.10 -3.24 -17.60
C HIS A 181 13.11 -4.38 -17.77
N TYR A 182 12.68 -5.53 -18.30
CA TYR A 182 13.59 -6.64 -18.59
C TYR A 182 14.60 -6.32 -19.70
N GLU A 183 14.23 -5.53 -20.72
CA GLU A 183 15.16 -5.04 -21.75
C GLU A 183 16.22 -4.13 -21.14
N ALA A 184 15.84 -3.21 -20.26
CA ALA A 184 16.77 -2.36 -19.53
C ALA A 184 17.70 -3.17 -18.64
N LEU A 185 17.19 -4.19 -17.92
CA LEU A 185 18.03 -5.09 -17.10
C LEU A 185 19.06 -5.86 -17.94
N ARG A 186 18.72 -6.28 -19.17
CA ARG A 186 19.70 -6.94 -20.06
C ARG A 186 20.76 -5.97 -20.57
N ALA A 187 20.39 -4.73 -20.84
CA ALA A 187 21.29 -3.72 -21.38
C ALA A 187 22.22 -3.10 -20.33
N PHE A 188 21.73 -2.85 -19.12
CA PHE A 188 22.42 -2.05 -18.09
C PHE A 188 22.71 -2.81 -16.79
N GLY A 189 22.22 -4.05 -16.65
CA GLY A 189 22.28 -4.77 -15.37
C GLY A 189 21.29 -4.19 -14.34
N PRO A 190 21.31 -4.66 -13.09
CA PRO A 190 20.52 -4.09 -12.01
C PRO A 190 21.19 -2.86 -11.39
N CYS A 191 20.38 -1.86 -10.99
CA CYS A 191 20.84 -0.76 -10.13
C CYS A 191 20.54 -1.06 -8.64
N GLU A 192 20.95 -0.13 -7.75
CA GLU A 192 20.89 -0.31 -6.28
C GLU A 192 19.48 -0.64 -5.75
N ILE A 193 18.43 -0.08 -6.37
CA ILE A 193 17.05 -0.28 -5.91
C ILE A 193 16.41 -1.58 -6.42
N HIS A 194 17.13 -2.44 -7.14
CA HIS A 194 16.61 -3.73 -7.56
C HIS A 194 16.68 -4.77 -6.43
N ARG A 195 15.61 -5.56 -6.32
CA ARG A 195 15.49 -6.66 -5.37
C ARG A 195 16.22 -7.88 -5.91
N LYS A 196 17.40 -8.19 -5.38
CA LYS A 196 18.26 -9.29 -5.86
C LYS A 196 17.54 -10.64 -5.84
N THR A 197 16.75 -10.88 -4.78
CA THR A 197 16.00 -12.13 -4.63
C THR A 197 14.92 -12.30 -5.70
N PHE A 198 14.37 -11.21 -6.25
CA PHE A 198 13.35 -11.26 -7.31
C PHE A 198 13.96 -11.47 -8.70
N LEU A 199 15.24 -11.18 -8.86
CA LEU A 199 15.97 -11.31 -10.13
C LEU A 199 16.58 -12.71 -10.34
N LYS A 200 16.52 -13.63 -9.37
CA LYS A 200 17.11 -14.97 -9.49
C LYS A 200 16.69 -15.68 -10.78
N LYS A 201 15.39 -15.77 -11.04
CA LYS A 201 14.85 -16.39 -12.27
C LYS A 201 15.24 -15.65 -13.56
N PHE A 202 15.48 -14.35 -13.49
CA PHE A 202 15.94 -13.58 -14.64
C PHE A 202 17.36 -14.02 -15.03
N TYR A 203 18.27 -14.22 -14.08
CA TYR A 203 19.62 -14.67 -14.34
C TYR A 203 19.74 -16.16 -14.70
N GLU A 204 18.82 -16.99 -14.20
CA GLU A 204 18.76 -18.43 -14.56
C GLU A 204 18.35 -18.65 -16.02
N ASN A 205 17.67 -17.68 -16.66
CA ASN A 205 17.15 -17.72 -18.02
C ASN A 205 17.87 -16.75 -18.98
N ALA A 206 18.91 -16.08 -18.54
CA ALA A 206 19.72 -15.15 -19.34
C ALA A 206 21.00 -15.83 -19.82
#